data_2d15ebbbe582cfe579ecd558db616b6b
#
_entry.id   2d15ebbbe582cfe579ecd558db616b6b
#
_cell.length_a   1.000
_cell.length_b   1.000
_cell.length_c   1.000
_cell.angle_alpha   90.00
_cell.angle_beta   90.00
_cell.angle_gamma   90.00
#
_symmetry.space_group_name_H-M   'P 1'
#
loop_
_entity.id
_entity.type
_entity.pdbx_description
1 polymer ?
#
loop_
_entity_poly.entity_id
_entity_poly.type
_entity_poly.pdbx_seq_one_letter_code
_entity_poly.pdbx_strand_id
1 'polypeptide(L)'
;MHHNHDETLAAVRAEMPPDELLCNLGNFFKVFGDPTRIKILYSLFEAELCVCAIAELLEMEQSAISHQLRVLKEARLVTSRREGKTVFYSLADDHVNLIIAQGYNHITEGEKTMKKAFRMEDLDCAHCAAKMEDGIRKLDGVIEVSINFLAQKMILEAEEERFDDILKQAIKIIKKVEPDCRVIL
;
A
#
# COMPACT_ATOMS: atom_id res chain seq x y z
N MET A 1 -35.46 -11.47 22.09
CA MET A 1 -34.14 -12.12 22.16
C MET A 1 -33.43 -11.55 23.39
N HIS A 2 -33.39 -12.27 24.52
CA HIS A 2 -32.58 -11.89 25.66
C HIS A 2 -31.11 -12.13 25.26
N HIS A 3 -30.33 -11.08 25.08
CA HIS A 3 -28.89 -11.21 24.97
C HIS A 3 -28.36 -11.71 26.30
N ASN A 4 -27.68 -12.85 26.30
CA ASN A 4 -27.02 -13.43 27.47
C ASN A 4 -25.73 -12.63 27.75
N HIS A 5 -25.89 -11.37 28.22
CA HIS A 5 -24.78 -10.46 28.47
C HIS A 5 -23.84 -10.98 29.58
N ASP A 6 -24.40 -11.65 30.57
CA ASP A 6 -23.63 -12.04 31.76
C ASP A 6 -22.58 -13.15 31.46
N GLU A 7 -22.95 -14.16 30.66
CA GLU A 7 -21.99 -15.20 30.23
C GLU A 7 -20.92 -14.64 29.33
N THR A 8 -21.30 -13.74 28.38
CA THR A 8 -20.35 -13.11 27.49
C THR A 8 -19.36 -12.21 28.25
N LEU A 9 -19.86 -11.43 29.23
CA LEU A 9 -19.00 -10.56 30.05
C LEU A 9 -18.08 -11.38 30.96
N ALA A 10 -18.54 -12.48 31.51
CA ALA A 10 -17.70 -13.36 32.31
C ALA A 10 -16.58 -13.99 31.50
N ALA A 11 -16.86 -14.45 30.27
CA ALA A 11 -15.86 -14.99 29.35
C ALA A 11 -14.83 -13.91 28.94
N VAL A 12 -15.28 -12.72 28.56
CA VAL A 12 -14.37 -11.61 28.20
C VAL A 12 -13.49 -11.21 29.38
N ARG A 13 -14.05 -11.11 30.60
CA ARG A 13 -13.28 -10.79 31.82
C ARG A 13 -12.19 -11.82 32.12
N ALA A 14 -12.47 -13.11 31.87
CA ALA A 14 -11.51 -14.20 32.10
C ALA A 14 -10.31 -14.13 31.15
N GLU A 15 -10.51 -13.62 29.90
CA GLU A 15 -9.48 -13.52 28.86
C GLU A 15 -8.82 -12.13 28.81
N MET A 16 -9.34 -11.13 29.54
CA MET A 16 -8.75 -9.77 29.54
C MET A 16 -7.34 -9.79 30.14
N PRO A 17 -6.35 -9.25 29.41
CA PRO A 17 -5.02 -9.06 29.97
C PRO A 17 -5.03 -8.06 31.13
N PRO A 18 -4.00 -8.07 32.00
CA PRO A 18 -3.85 -7.05 33.05
C PRO A 18 -3.83 -5.64 32.48
N ASP A 19 -4.43 -4.68 33.18
CA ASP A 19 -4.52 -3.27 32.76
C ASP A 19 -3.14 -2.67 32.44
N GLU A 20 -2.11 -3.02 33.18
CA GLU A 20 -0.74 -2.57 32.95
C GLU A 20 -0.25 -2.98 31.56
N LEU A 21 -0.54 -4.21 31.13
CA LEU A 21 -0.16 -4.70 29.80
C LEU A 21 -0.92 -3.94 28.69
N LEU A 22 -2.21 -3.69 28.91
CA LEU A 22 -3.03 -2.92 27.96
C LEU A 22 -2.58 -1.46 27.86
N CYS A 23 -2.20 -0.84 28.98
CA CYS A 23 -1.60 0.49 29.00
C CYS A 23 -0.27 0.53 28.23
N ASN A 24 0.58 -0.49 28.41
CA ASN A 24 1.86 -0.60 27.71
C ASN A 24 1.62 -0.79 26.20
N LEU A 25 0.65 -1.60 25.81
CA LEU A 25 0.25 -1.77 24.41
C LEU A 25 -0.26 -0.46 23.80
N GLY A 26 -1.08 0.30 24.56
CA GLY A 26 -1.55 1.62 24.14
C GLY A 26 -0.39 2.61 23.93
N ASN A 27 0.60 2.62 24.84
CA ASN A 27 1.78 3.46 24.71
C ASN A 27 2.66 3.05 23.52
N PHE A 28 2.78 1.76 23.25
CA PHE A 28 3.45 1.23 22.06
C PHE A 28 2.80 1.75 20.78
N PHE A 29 1.48 1.67 20.63
CA PHE A 29 0.78 2.19 19.45
C PHE A 29 0.82 3.72 19.32
N LYS A 30 0.96 4.48 20.40
CA LYS A 30 1.16 5.93 20.33
C LYS A 30 2.45 6.30 19.57
N VAL A 31 3.46 5.43 19.58
CA VAL A 31 4.70 5.66 18.83
C VAL A 31 4.42 5.60 17.32
N PHE A 32 3.54 4.71 16.87
CA PHE A 32 3.11 4.64 15.46
C PHE A 32 2.18 5.80 15.07
N GLY A 33 1.54 6.48 16.00
CA GLY A 33 0.55 7.54 15.72
C GLY A 33 1.12 8.86 15.17
N ASP A 34 2.42 8.95 14.89
CA ASP A 34 3.07 10.13 14.31
C ASP A 34 3.41 9.90 12.83
N PRO A 35 2.95 10.77 11.92
CA PRO A 35 3.16 10.59 10.48
C PRO A 35 4.64 10.51 10.07
N THR A 36 5.51 11.27 10.73
CA THR A 36 6.95 11.24 10.42
C THR A 36 7.57 9.91 10.82
N ARG A 37 7.21 9.39 12.00
CA ARG A 37 7.69 8.09 12.46
C ARG A 37 7.21 6.94 11.56
N ILE A 38 5.95 7.00 11.10
CA ILE A 38 5.43 6.02 10.14
C ILE A 38 6.22 6.06 8.83
N LYS A 39 6.53 7.26 8.29
CA LYS A 39 7.34 7.38 7.07
C LYS A 39 8.75 6.79 7.25
N ILE A 40 9.37 7.03 8.40
CA ILE A 40 10.68 6.45 8.73
C ILE A 40 10.58 4.91 8.85
N LEU A 41 9.59 4.40 9.59
CA LEU A 41 9.39 2.95 9.74
C LEU A 41 9.12 2.28 8.38
N TYR A 42 8.31 2.90 7.53
CA TYR A 42 8.03 2.37 6.19
C TYR A 42 9.28 2.39 5.30
N SER A 43 10.10 3.46 5.36
CA SER A 43 11.37 3.48 4.62
C SER A 43 12.34 2.38 5.08
N LEU A 44 12.34 2.07 6.38
CA LEU A 44 13.14 0.99 6.96
C LEU A 44 12.53 -0.42 6.75
N PHE A 45 11.25 -0.50 6.46
CA PHE A 45 10.58 -1.72 6.02
C PHE A 45 11.09 -2.16 4.64
N GLU A 46 11.35 -1.19 3.75
CA GLU A 46 11.86 -1.47 2.39
C GLU A 46 13.37 -1.73 2.37
N ALA A 47 14.16 -1.02 3.20
CA ALA A 47 15.62 -1.17 3.20
C ALA A 47 16.27 -0.64 4.49
N GLU A 48 17.47 -1.15 4.78
CA GLU A 48 18.36 -0.58 5.80
C GLU A 48 18.95 0.74 5.29
N LEU A 49 18.78 1.83 6.05
CA LEU A 49 19.15 3.18 5.64
C LEU A 49 19.95 3.93 6.72
N CYS A 50 20.84 4.83 6.30
CA CYS A 50 21.49 5.78 7.20
C CYS A 50 20.63 7.04 7.40
N VAL A 51 20.93 7.84 8.42
CA VAL A 51 20.20 9.09 8.72
C VAL A 51 20.16 10.03 7.52
N CYS A 52 21.26 10.17 6.77
CA CYS A 52 21.32 11.05 5.61
C CYS A 52 20.39 10.59 4.49
N ALA A 53 20.32 9.28 4.22
CA ALA A 53 19.42 8.73 3.21
C ALA A 53 17.92 8.90 3.59
N ILE A 54 17.58 8.69 4.86
CA ILE A 54 16.21 8.92 5.34
C ILE A 54 15.87 10.43 5.27
N ALA A 55 16.80 11.30 5.63
CA ALA A 55 16.59 12.74 5.60
C ALA A 55 16.38 13.24 4.16
N GLU A 56 17.15 12.74 3.21
CA GLU A 56 17.00 13.01 1.77
C GLU A 56 15.66 12.48 1.24
N LEU A 57 15.33 11.21 1.54
CA LEU A 57 14.07 10.57 1.11
C LEU A 57 12.82 11.32 1.59
N LEU A 58 12.85 11.79 2.85
CA LEU A 58 11.70 12.45 3.47
C LEU A 58 11.74 13.99 3.36
N GLU A 59 12.77 14.55 2.69
CA GLU A 59 13.00 15.99 2.55
C GLU A 59 13.01 16.71 3.91
N MET A 60 13.70 16.13 4.90
CA MET A 60 13.76 16.62 6.27
C MET A 60 15.19 16.83 6.74
N GLU A 61 15.35 17.70 7.75
CA GLU A 61 16.65 17.90 8.40
C GLU A 61 17.15 16.64 9.13
N GLN A 62 18.45 16.32 9.00
CA GLN A 62 19.06 15.15 9.66
C GLN A 62 18.89 15.16 11.18
N SER A 63 18.88 16.36 11.79
CA SER A 63 18.63 16.53 13.21
C SER A 63 17.25 16.05 13.63
N ALA A 64 16.22 16.37 12.83
CA ALA A 64 14.85 15.93 13.05
C ALA A 64 14.71 14.40 12.90
N ILE A 65 15.30 13.82 11.84
CA ILE A 65 15.34 12.37 11.64
C ILE A 65 16.07 11.67 12.77
N SER A 66 17.24 12.18 13.21
CA SER A 66 18.00 11.62 14.33
C SER A 66 17.18 11.61 15.62
N HIS A 67 16.40 12.66 15.88
CA HIS A 67 15.50 12.72 17.03
C HIS A 67 14.43 11.64 16.96
N GLN A 68 13.76 11.50 15.82
CA GLN A 68 12.72 10.48 15.62
C GLN A 68 13.29 9.05 15.72
N LEU A 69 14.44 8.79 15.12
CA LEU A 69 15.13 7.49 15.22
C LEU A 69 15.50 7.15 16.67
N ARG A 70 15.86 8.14 17.51
CA ARG A 70 16.07 7.92 18.93
C ARG A 70 14.79 7.47 19.63
N VAL A 71 13.66 8.14 19.38
CA VAL A 71 12.35 7.75 19.93
C VAL A 71 11.98 6.34 19.52
N LEU A 72 12.14 6.01 18.23
CA LEU A 72 11.86 4.68 17.69
C LEU A 72 12.77 3.61 18.31
N LYS A 73 14.03 3.93 18.55
CA LYS A 73 14.99 3.01 19.18
C LYS A 73 14.68 2.79 20.67
N GLU A 74 14.30 3.83 21.40
CA GLU A 74 13.84 3.73 22.80
C GLU A 74 12.58 2.86 22.90
N ALA A 75 11.69 2.94 21.91
CA ALA A 75 10.50 2.09 21.78
C ALA A 75 10.80 0.68 21.24
N ARG A 76 12.05 0.34 20.96
CA ARG A 76 12.49 -0.95 20.38
C ARG A 76 11.85 -1.29 19.03
N LEU A 77 11.51 -0.28 18.24
CA LEU A 77 10.95 -0.45 16.90
C LEU A 77 12.03 -0.47 15.82
N VAL A 78 13.20 0.12 16.11
CA VAL A 78 14.34 0.11 15.20
C VAL A 78 15.61 -0.32 15.94
N THR A 79 16.51 -0.93 15.22
CA THR A 79 17.87 -1.23 15.63
C THR A 79 18.87 -0.43 14.81
N SER A 80 20.15 -0.47 15.19
CA SER A 80 21.19 0.21 14.42
C SER A 80 22.49 -0.56 14.48
N ARG A 81 23.20 -0.60 13.36
CA ARG A 81 24.58 -1.08 13.27
C ARG A 81 25.50 0.04 12.77
N ARG A 82 26.73 -0.05 13.11
CA ARG A 82 27.76 0.90 12.65
C ARG A 82 28.68 0.25 11.64
N GLU A 83 28.89 0.96 10.55
CA GLU A 83 29.83 0.56 9.51
C GLU A 83 30.76 1.74 9.20
N GLY A 84 31.99 1.64 9.67
CA GLY A 84 32.97 2.73 9.63
C GLY A 84 32.48 3.98 10.38
N LYS A 85 32.26 5.07 9.65
CA LYS A 85 31.75 6.34 10.21
C LYS A 85 30.22 6.46 10.11
N THR A 86 29.57 5.57 9.40
CA THR A 86 28.13 5.62 9.13
C THR A 86 27.36 4.70 10.08
N VAL A 87 26.20 5.15 10.51
CA VAL A 87 25.24 4.36 11.29
C VAL A 87 24.04 4.06 10.39
N PHE A 88 23.77 2.78 10.22
CA PHE A 88 22.62 2.26 9.49
C PHE A 88 21.53 1.81 10.46
N TYR A 89 20.29 2.03 10.09
CA TYR A 89 19.11 1.67 10.84
C TYR A 89 18.27 0.66 10.07
N SER A 90 17.66 -0.26 10.78
CA SER A 90 16.67 -1.23 10.27
C SER A 90 15.56 -1.41 11.28
N LEU A 91 14.46 -2.04 10.89
CA LEU A 91 13.43 -2.46 11.82
C LEU A 91 14.03 -3.45 12.84
N ALA A 92 13.48 -3.45 14.05
CA ALA A 92 14.07 -4.21 15.16
C ALA A 92 13.92 -5.72 14.96
N ASP A 93 12.76 -6.16 14.48
CA ASP A 93 12.40 -7.56 14.30
C ASP A 93 11.23 -7.76 13.33
N ASP A 94 10.88 -9.03 13.08
CA ASP A 94 9.79 -9.41 12.20
C ASP A 94 8.40 -9.00 12.72
N HIS A 95 8.22 -8.81 14.02
CA HIS A 95 6.94 -8.34 14.56
C HIS A 95 6.67 -6.91 14.14
N VAL A 96 7.68 -6.04 14.12
CA VAL A 96 7.56 -4.66 13.62
C VAL A 96 7.24 -4.66 12.13
N ASN A 97 7.92 -5.53 11.35
CA ASN A 97 7.61 -5.74 9.92
C ASN A 97 6.14 -6.09 9.72
N LEU A 98 5.63 -7.07 10.49
CA LEU A 98 4.24 -7.52 10.39
C LEU A 98 3.24 -6.42 10.74
N ILE A 99 3.51 -5.61 11.78
CA ILE A 99 2.61 -4.51 12.18
C ILE A 99 2.50 -3.48 11.05
N ILE A 100 3.62 -3.07 10.44
CA ILE A 100 3.63 -2.13 9.32
C ILE A 100 2.89 -2.72 8.11
N ALA A 101 3.21 -3.96 7.74
CA ALA A 101 2.57 -4.65 6.61
C ALA A 101 1.06 -4.79 6.81
N GLN A 102 0.61 -5.23 8.00
CA GLN A 102 -0.82 -5.41 8.30
C GLN A 102 -1.55 -4.07 8.37
N GLY A 103 -0.93 -3.04 8.96
CA GLY A 103 -1.51 -1.70 8.98
C GLY A 103 -1.67 -1.12 7.57
N TYR A 104 -0.65 -1.27 6.72
CA TYR A 104 -0.70 -0.87 5.32
C TYR A 104 -1.79 -1.63 4.56
N ASN A 105 -1.80 -2.96 4.64
CA ASN A 105 -2.81 -3.79 4.00
C ASN A 105 -4.22 -3.41 4.46
N HIS A 106 -4.45 -3.24 5.76
CA HIS A 106 -5.76 -2.87 6.30
C HIS A 106 -6.28 -1.54 5.74
N ILE A 107 -5.39 -0.55 5.57
CA ILE A 107 -5.77 0.76 5.01
C ILE A 107 -6.03 0.65 3.50
N THR A 108 -5.27 -0.21 2.79
CA THR A 108 -5.37 -0.39 1.34
C THR A 108 -6.37 -1.49 0.93
N GLU A 109 -6.84 -2.33 1.86
CA GLU A 109 -7.88 -3.35 1.60
C GLU A 109 -9.23 -2.76 1.13
N GLY A 110 -9.45 -1.45 1.35
CA GLY A 110 -10.58 -0.71 0.76
C GLY A 110 -10.41 -0.40 -0.73
N GLU A 111 -9.18 -0.49 -1.23
CA GLU A 111 -8.81 -0.33 -2.63
C GLU A 111 -8.34 -1.68 -3.20
N LYS A 112 -9.19 -2.72 -3.12
CA LYS A 112 -8.90 -3.96 -3.84
C LYS A 112 -8.83 -3.65 -5.31
N THR A 113 -7.61 -3.55 -5.82
CA THR A 113 -7.35 -3.32 -7.23
C THR A 113 -7.00 -4.63 -7.93
N MET A 114 -7.53 -4.82 -9.11
CA MET A 114 -7.17 -5.93 -9.97
C MET A 114 -6.41 -5.42 -11.18
N LYS A 115 -5.19 -5.93 -11.38
CA LYS A 115 -4.36 -5.63 -12.55
C LYS A 115 -4.33 -6.83 -13.48
N LYS A 116 -4.82 -6.66 -14.69
CA LYS A 116 -4.78 -7.71 -15.72
C LYS A 116 -4.20 -7.18 -17.02
N ALA A 117 -3.55 -8.08 -17.75
CA ALA A 117 -3.01 -7.82 -19.07
C ALA A 117 -3.82 -8.61 -20.12
N PHE A 118 -4.27 -7.92 -21.15
CA PHE A 118 -5.07 -8.48 -22.23
C PHE A 118 -4.30 -8.36 -23.54
N ARG A 119 -4.34 -9.41 -24.34
CA ARG A 119 -3.88 -9.36 -25.72
C ARG A 119 -4.90 -8.61 -26.58
N MET A 120 -4.41 -7.77 -27.48
CA MET A 120 -5.23 -7.07 -28.46
C MET A 120 -4.92 -7.62 -29.85
N GLU A 121 -5.89 -7.62 -30.74
CA GLU A 121 -5.73 -7.98 -32.15
C GLU A 121 -6.31 -6.86 -33.00
N ASP A 122 -5.71 -6.67 -34.18
CA ASP A 122 -6.10 -5.66 -35.15
C ASP A 122 -6.02 -4.22 -34.63
N LEU A 123 -4.99 -3.93 -33.82
CA LEU A 123 -4.66 -2.57 -33.35
C LEU A 123 -3.50 -2.03 -34.18
N ASP A 124 -3.79 -1.30 -35.26
CA ASP A 124 -2.79 -0.89 -36.25
C ASP A 124 -2.33 0.56 -36.13
N CYS A 125 -2.87 1.32 -35.15
CA CYS A 125 -2.67 2.75 -35.06
C CYS A 125 -2.26 3.21 -33.67
N ALA A 126 -1.06 3.78 -33.53
CA ALA A 126 -0.60 4.34 -32.25
C ALA A 126 -1.47 5.50 -31.74
N HIS A 127 -2.03 6.30 -32.65
CA HIS A 127 -2.96 7.39 -32.28
C HIS A 127 -4.30 6.85 -31.76
N CYS A 128 -4.79 5.74 -32.35
CA CYS A 128 -5.98 5.05 -31.88
C CYS A 128 -5.74 4.46 -30.48
N ALA A 129 -4.58 3.84 -30.24
CA ALA A 129 -4.19 3.34 -28.93
C ALA A 129 -4.23 4.44 -27.86
N ALA A 130 -3.65 5.61 -28.15
CA ALA A 130 -3.65 6.76 -27.23
C ALA A 130 -5.08 7.26 -26.94
N LYS A 131 -5.96 7.33 -27.96
CA LYS A 131 -7.37 7.72 -27.76
C LYS A 131 -8.16 6.70 -26.92
N MET A 132 -7.90 5.41 -27.11
CA MET A 132 -8.51 4.35 -26.30
C MET A 132 -8.07 4.49 -24.85
N GLU A 133 -6.76 4.66 -24.61
CA GLU A 133 -6.17 4.84 -23.28
C GLU A 133 -6.77 6.04 -22.57
N ASP A 134 -6.83 7.21 -23.23
CA ASP A 134 -7.43 8.41 -22.69
C ASP A 134 -8.95 8.26 -22.39
N GLY A 135 -9.64 7.50 -23.20
CA GLY A 135 -11.07 7.20 -22.99
C GLY A 135 -11.30 6.27 -21.80
N ILE A 136 -10.47 5.23 -21.65
CA ILE A 136 -10.59 4.25 -20.58
C ILE A 136 -10.14 4.86 -19.25
N ARG A 137 -9.09 5.70 -19.23
CA ARG A 137 -8.60 6.40 -18.03
C ARG A 137 -9.67 7.28 -17.37
N LYS A 138 -10.67 7.72 -18.12
CA LYS A 138 -11.78 8.56 -17.61
C LYS A 138 -12.93 7.76 -16.99
N LEU A 139 -12.88 6.44 -17.06
CA LEU A 139 -13.89 5.60 -16.40
C LEU A 139 -13.67 5.62 -14.90
N ASP A 140 -14.77 5.76 -14.18
CA ASP A 140 -14.75 5.71 -12.72
C ASP A 140 -14.35 4.31 -12.23
N GLY A 141 -13.38 4.25 -11.28
CA GLY A 141 -12.81 3.00 -10.80
C GLY A 141 -11.57 2.50 -11.58
N VAL A 142 -11.15 3.17 -12.65
CA VAL A 142 -9.88 2.89 -13.32
C VAL A 142 -8.75 3.60 -12.58
N ILE A 143 -7.73 2.83 -12.20
CA ILE A 143 -6.53 3.31 -11.52
C ILE A 143 -5.43 3.59 -12.53
N GLU A 144 -5.14 2.59 -13.36
CA GLU A 144 -4.14 2.72 -14.43
C GLU A 144 -4.58 1.94 -15.67
N VAL A 145 -4.32 2.51 -16.83
CA VAL A 145 -4.45 1.82 -18.11
C VAL A 145 -3.27 2.18 -19.01
N SER A 146 -2.74 1.18 -19.69
CA SER A 146 -1.69 1.34 -20.70
C SER A 146 -1.97 0.43 -21.89
N ILE A 147 -1.92 1.01 -23.10
CA ILE A 147 -2.14 0.28 -24.35
C ILE A 147 -0.88 0.40 -25.22
N ASN A 148 -0.18 -0.71 -25.37
CA ASN A 148 1.01 -0.79 -26.22
C ASN A 148 0.60 -1.42 -27.58
N PHE A 149 0.54 -0.59 -28.64
CA PHE A 149 0.15 -1.03 -29.97
C PHE A 149 1.18 -1.95 -30.63
N LEU A 150 2.49 -1.74 -30.36
CA LEU A 150 3.55 -2.61 -30.90
C LEU A 150 3.52 -4.02 -30.29
N ALA A 151 3.25 -4.08 -28.99
CA ALA A 151 3.12 -5.35 -28.26
C ALA A 151 1.72 -5.96 -28.36
N GLN A 152 0.76 -5.27 -29.00
CA GLN A 152 -0.65 -5.69 -29.08
C GLN A 152 -1.20 -6.08 -27.71
N LYS A 153 -1.00 -5.18 -26.71
CA LYS A 153 -1.29 -5.49 -25.30
C LYS A 153 -1.90 -4.30 -24.58
N MET A 154 -2.98 -4.55 -23.86
CA MET A 154 -3.57 -3.63 -22.88
C MET A 154 -3.27 -4.14 -21.46
N ILE A 155 -2.84 -3.26 -20.58
CA ILE A 155 -2.78 -3.49 -19.13
C ILE A 155 -3.83 -2.58 -18.50
N LEU A 156 -4.75 -3.15 -17.74
CA LEU A 156 -5.80 -2.44 -17.02
C LEU A 156 -5.68 -2.75 -15.52
N GLU A 157 -5.63 -1.71 -14.72
CA GLU A 157 -5.72 -1.76 -13.27
C GLU A 157 -6.93 -0.95 -12.83
N ALA A 158 -7.86 -1.60 -12.13
CA ALA A 158 -9.12 -1.02 -11.72
C ALA A 158 -9.61 -1.66 -10.40
N GLU A 159 -10.63 -1.07 -9.77
CA GLU A 159 -11.29 -1.63 -8.59
C GLU A 159 -11.75 -3.07 -8.84
N GLU A 160 -11.36 -4.01 -7.95
CA GLU A 160 -11.62 -5.45 -8.12
C GLU A 160 -13.11 -5.77 -8.21
N GLU A 161 -13.92 -5.16 -7.35
CA GLU A 161 -15.38 -5.40 -7.30
C GLU A 161 -16.09 -4.95 -8.58
N ARG A 162 -15.54 -3.97 -9.30
CA ARG A 162 -16.10 -3.38 -10.52
C ARG A 162 -15.31 -3.75 -11.77
N PHE A 163 -14.27 -4.56 -11.65
CA PHE A 163 -13.32 -4.83 -12.72
C PHE A 163 -13.99 -5.34 -14.00
N ASP A 164 -14.91 -6.29 -13.88
CA ASP A 164 -15.61 -6.87 -15.03
C ASP A 164 -16.52 -5.85 -15.74
N ASP A 165 -17.14 -4.96 -14.99
CA ASP A 165 -17.99 -3.91 -15.57
C ASP A 165 -17.16 -2.79 -16.20
N ILE A 166 -16.04 -2.42 -15.58
CA ILE A 166 -15.05 -1.48 -16.14
C ILE A 166 -14.45 -2.06 -17.41
N LEU A 167 -14.08 -3.34 -17.41
CA LEU A 167 -13.56 -4.02 -18.61
C LEU A 167 -14.57 -4.03 -19.75
N LYS A 168 -15.86 -4.29 -19.50
CA LYS A 168 -16.93 -4.19 -20.52
C LYS A 168 -17.05 -2.78 -21.10
N GLN A 169 -16.92 -1.75 -20.25
CA GLN A 169 -16.95 -0.35 -20.71
C GLN A 169 -15.70 -0.01 -21.52
N ALA A 170 -14.52 -0.47 -21.09
CA ALA A 170 -13.26 -0.32 -21.82
C ALA A 170 -13.35 -0.93 -23.24
N ILE A 171 -13.90 -2.16 -23.36
CA ILE A 171 -14.10 -2.82 -24.65
C ILE A 171 -15.05 -2.01 -25.54
N LYS A 172 -16.09 -1.38 -24.99
CA LYS A 172 -17.00 -0.50 -25.76
C LYS A 172 -16.28 0.74 -26.30
N ILE A 173 -15.38 1.33 -25.49
CA ILE A 173 -14.57 2.48 -25.91
C ILE A 173 -13.61 2.06 -27.03
N ILE A 174 -12.93 0.92 -26.86
CA ILE A 174 -12.02 0.36 -27.87
C ILE A 174 -12.76 0.19 -29.20
N LYS A 175 -13.92 -0.48 -29.18
CA LYS A 175 -14.73 -0.70 -30.39
C LYS A 175 -15.28 0.58 -31.03
N LYS A 176 -15.46 1.64 -30.23
CA LYS A 176 -15.89 2.95 -30.76
C LYS A 176 -14.76 3.66 -31.50
N VAL A 177 -13.51 3.47 -31.05
CA VAL A 177 -12.31 4.09 -31.67
C VAL A 177 -11.85 3.27 -32.88
N GLU A 178 -11.83 1.93 -32.75
CA GLU A 178 -11.40 0.98 -33.79
C GLU A 178 -12.35 -0.24 -33.77
N PRO A 179 -13.34 -0.28 -34.67
CA PRO A 179 -14.36 -1.33 -34.66
C PRO A 179 -13.82 -2.76 -34.86
N ASP A 180 -12.71 -2.89 -35.59
CA ASP A 180 -12.08 -4.17 -35.90
C ASP A 180 -11.19 -4.68 -34.76
N CYS A 181 -10.69 -3.77 -33.88
CA CYS A 181 -9.83 -4.12 -32.76
C CYS A 181 -10.55 -5.03 -31.75
N ARG A 182 -9.89 -6.11 -31.32
CA ARG A 182 -10.41 -7.12 -30.39
C ARG A 182 -9.54 -7.23 -29.16
N VAL A 183 -10.19 -7.34 -28.01
CA VAL A 183 -9.53 -7.69 -26.73
C VAL A 183 -9.80 -9.17 -26.47
N ILE A 184 -8.72 -9.94 -26.33
CA ILE A 184 -8.79 -11.37 -26.02
C ILE A 184 -8.81 -11.52 -24.51
N LEU A 185 -9.89 -12.12 -23.99
CA LEU A 185 -10.17 -12.31 -22.55
C LEU A 185 -9.56 -13.59 -22.02
#